data_e49d1b1ca17d0aa0e4cd5510fd773f65
#
_entry.id   e49d1b1ca17d0aa0e4cd5510fd773f65
#
_cell.length_a   1.000
_cell.length_b   1.000
_cell.length_c   1.000
_cell.angle_alpha   90.00
_cell.angle_beta   90.00
_cell.angle_gamma   90.00
#
_symmetry.space_group_name_H-M   'P 1'
#
loop_
_entity.id
_entity.type
_entity.pdbx_description
1 polymer ?
#
loop_
_entity_poly.entity_id
_entity_poly.type
_entity_poly.pdbx_seq_one_letter_code
_entity_poly.pdbx_strand_id
1 'polypeptide(L)'
;VSKKPFWEADATDSASVCSEYDFFWHLHAVQICQLGLRAVAVTPEFIDEMLGRITLSDLVGKRVKLVRKANRMNGLCPFHNEKTPSFYVNDSEGFYHCFGCNASGDAISFLRESEGLEFIEAVKQLASLAGMAMPQNEPIDKEAAKRRLTALELLEVAASFYQRQLDQPDGKFAFEYLEGRGLSAEMRQEFRIGYAPKSGLYASLQQREFPFDLMQRLGVVGRSDRDGSAYDYFRNRVMFPIENRQGQVIAFGARAMGDAQPKYLNSPDGPSFTKGSVVYGWSQARARVRKGLPLVIVEG
;
A
#
# COMPACT_ATOMS: atom_id res chain seq x y z
N VAL A 1 -29.38 -14.88 -37.62
CA VAL A 1 -28.69 -15.17 -36.36
C VAL A 1 -27.77 -13.98 -36.10
N SER A 2 -28.31 -13.04 -35.31
CA SER A 2 -27.63 -11.77 -34.93
C SER A 2 -26.60 -12.03 -33.85
N LYS A 3 -25.33 -11.75 -34.11
CA LYS A 3 -24.25 -11.76 -33.10
C LYS A 3 -24.30 -10.43 -32.33
N LYS A 4 -24.52 -10.49 -31.02
CA LYS A 4 -24.42 -9.35 -30.12
C LYS A 4 -22.95 -8.87 -30.03
N PRO A 5 -22.69 -7.56 -29.91
CA PRO A 5 -21.34 -7.03 -29.81
C PRO A 5 -20.74 -7.24 -28.41
N PHE A 6 -19.43 -7.39 -28.36
CA PHE A 6 -18.55 -7.80 -27.25
C PHE A 6 -18.57 -6.91 -25.97
N TRP A 7 -19.33 -5.82 -25.93
CA TRP A 7 -19.37 -4.89 -24.79
C TRP A 7 -20.61 -5.02 -23.89
N GLU A 8 -21.43 -6.07 -24.10
CA GLU A 8 -22.56 -6.44 -23.24
C GLU A 8 -22.28 -7.69 -22.37
N ALA A 9 -21.05 -7.90 -21.94
CA ALA A 9 -20.75 -8.97 -20.95
C ALA A 9 -20.88 -8.41 -19.53
N ASP A 10 -21.69 -9.10 -18.74
CA ASP A 10 -22.06 -8.77 -17.37
C ASP A 10 -20.89 -8.50 -16.43
N ALA A 11 -21.03 -7.44 -15.62
CA ALA A 11 -20.07 -6.94 -14.63
C ALA A 11 -20.02 -7.79 -13.33
N THR A 12 -20.14 -9.11 -13.41
CA THR A 12 -20.20 -9.98 -12.21
C THR A 12 -18.98 -10.88 -12.00
N ASP A 13 -17.95 -10.84 -12.87
CA ASP A 13 -16.83 -11.81 -12.78
C ASP A 13 -15.44 -11.20 -12.58
N SER A 14 -15.33 -9.92 -12.24
CA SER A 14 -14.03 -9.26 -12.02
C SER A 14 -13.57 -9.20 -10.55
N ALA A 15 -14.36 -9.71 -9.62
CA ALA A 15 -14.04 -9.65 -8.18
C ALA A 15 -13.19 -10.83 -7.68
N SER A 16 -13.05 -11.91 -8.43
CA SER A 16 -12.34 -13.12 -7.98
C SER A 16 -10.85 -13.15 -8.27
N VAL A 17 -10.35 -12.31 -9.17
CA VAL A 17 -8.94 -12.34 -9.59
C VAL A 17 -8.02 -11.46 -8.72
N CYS A 18 -8.56 -10.45 -8.02
CA CYS A 18 -7.76 -9.57 -7.16
C CYS A 18 -7.45 -10.14 -5.77
N SER A 19 -8.22 -11.12 -5.26
CA SER A 19 -8.06 -11.63 -3.88
C SER A 19 -6.95 -12.67 -3.72
N GLU A 20 -6.52 -13.34 -4.80
CA GLU A 20 -5.50 -14.39 -4.71
C GLU A 20 -4.06 -13.83 -4.68
N TYR A 21 -3.81 -12.64 -5.22
CA TYR A 21 -2.47 -12.06 -5.26
C TYR A 21 -2.02 -11.42 -3.94
N ASP A 22 -2.93 -10.81 -3.19
CA ASP A 22 -2.63 -10.26 -1.85
C ASP A 22 -2.43 -11.36 -0.80
N PHE A 23 -3.10 -12.50 -0.97
CA PHE A 23 -2.98 -13.65 -0.05
C PHE A 23 -1.64 -14.40 -0.22
N PHE A 24 -1.10 -14.44 -1.43
CA PHE A 24 0.17 -15.14 -1.72
C PHE A 24 1.40 -14.44 -1.11
N TRP A 25 1.40 -13.11 -1.07
CA TRP A 25 2.49 -12.33 -0.45
C TRP A 25 2.51 -12.43 1.08
N HIS A 26 1.35 -12.53 1.71
CA HIS A 26 1.25 -12.68 3.18
C HIS A 26 1.72 -14.06 3.65
N LEU A 27 1.42 -15.12 2.91
CA LEU A 27 1.80 -16.49 3.28
C LEU A 27 3.31 -16.75 3.14
N HIS A 28 4.00 -16.16 2.16
CA HIS A 28 5.46 -16.35 2.00
C HIS A 28 6.28 -15.56 3.01
N ALA A 29 5.83 -14.38 3.44
CA ALA A 29 6.51 -13.62 4.49
C ALA A 29 6.42 -14.31 5.88
N VAL A 30 5.33 -15.02 6.15
CA VAL A 30 5.12 -15.73 7.43
C VAL A 30 5.86 -17.08 7.46
N GLN A 31 6.00 -17.76 6.33
CA GLN A 31 6.64 -19.10 6.28
C GLN A 31 8.16 -19.06 6.41
N ILE A 32 8.81 -17.94 6.09
CA ILE A 32 10.27 -17.74 6.27
C ILE A 32 10.62 -17.58 7.76
N CYS A 33 9.68 -17.20 8.61
CA CYS A 33 9.90 -16.99 10.04
C CYS A 33 10.04 -18.30 10.86
N GLN A 34 9.67 -19.46 10.31
CA GLN A 34 9.70 -20.76 11.05
C GLN A 34 10.95 -21.61 10.85
N LEU A 35 11.85 -21.26 9.93
CA LEU A 35 12.99 -22.11 9.55
C LEU A 35 14.36 -21.62 10.02
N GLY A 36 14.48 -20.81 11.06
CA GLY A 36 15.79 -20.58 11.75
C GLY A 36 16.99 -20.15 10.85
N LEU A 37 16.78 -19.92 9.56
CA LEU A 37 17.80 -19.47 8.61
C LEU A 37 17.95 -17.96 8.71
N ARG A 38 19.16 -17.45 8.75
CA ARG A 38 19.53 -16.03 8.68
C ARG A 38 18.89 -15.40 7.45
N ALA A 39 17.67 -14.89 7.60
CA ALA A 39 16.95 -14.23 6.51
C ALA A 39 17.58 -12.86 6.28
N VAL A 40 18.08 -12.62 5.06
CA VAL A 40 18.36 -11.26 4.59
C VAL A 40 17.04 -10.49 4.66
N ALA A 41 16.99 -9.43 5.46
CA ALA A 41 15.80 -8.60 5.59
C ALA A 41 15.63 -7.74 4.32
N VAL A 42 15.06 -8.33 3.27
CA VAL A 42 14.66 -7.60 2.06
C VAL A 42 13.35 -6.91 2.37
N THR A 43 13.39 -5.58 2.52
CA THR A 43 12.17 -4.81 2.80
C THR A 43 11.34 -4.60 1.53
N PRO A 44 10.03 -4.43 1.62
CA PRO A 44 9.19 -4.08 0.47
C PRO A 44 9.67 -2.83 -0.27
N GLU A 45 10.15 -1.83 0.47
CA GLU A 45 10.70 -0.59 -0.09
C GLU A 45 11.94 -0.85 -0.95
N PHE A 46 12.82 -1.76 -0.50
CA PHE A 46 13.99 -2.17 -1.27
C PHE A 46 13.59 -2.87 -2.57
N ILE A 47 12.59 -3.76 -2.51
CA ILE A 47 12.06 -4.45 -3.69
C ILE A 47 11.46 -3.45 -4.68
N ASP A 48 10.61 -2.53 -4.20
CA ASP A 48 9.97 -1.52 -5.04
C ASP A 48 11.00 -0.60 -5.72
N GLU A 49 12.04 -0.17 -5.00
CA GLU A 49 13.12 0.65 -5.56
C GLU A 49 13.94 -0.14 -6.60
N MET A 50 14.28 -1.38 -6.28
CA MET A 50 15.02 -2.28 -7.17
C MET A 50 14.25 -2.55 -8.46
N LEU A 51 12.97 -2.91 -8.37
CA LEU A 51 12.12 -3.15 -9.53
C LEU A 51 11.89 -1.88 -10.35
N GLY A 52 11.83 -0.71 -9.71
CA GLY A 52 11.72 0.58 -10.39
C GLY A 52 12.95 0.97 -11.22
N ARG A 53 14.11 0.38 -10.96
CA ARG A 53 15.37 0.61 -11.71
C ARG A 53 15.59 -0.40 -12.85
N ILE A 54 14.76 -1.43 -12.95
CA ILE A 54 14.91 -2.52 -13.93
C ILE A 54 13.85 -2.40 -15.02
N THR A 55 14.29 -2.38 -16.27
CA THR A 55 13.39 -2.52 -17.42
C THR A 55 13.12 -4.01 -17.63
N LEU A 56 11.87 -4.43 -17.47
CA LEU A 56 11.52 -5.86 -17.56
C LEU A 56 11.81 -6.45 -18.94
N SER A 57 11.55 -5.69 -20.01
CA SER A 57 11.85 -6.15 -21.37
C SER A 57 13.34 -6.36 -21.62
N ASP A 58 14.24 -5.59 -20.99
CA ASP A 58 15.68 -5.81 -21.09
C ASP A 58 16.12 -7.08 -20.35
N LEU A 59 15.50 -7.36 -19.21
CA LEU A 59 15.76 -8.59 -18.47
C LEU A 59 15.30 -9.83 -19.26
N VAL A 60 14.05 -9.81 -19.70
CA VAL A 60 13.43 -10.88 -20.46
C VAL A 60 14.09 -11.05 -21.82
N GLY A 61 14.49 -9.95 -22.48
CA GLY A 61 15.12 -9.91 -23.79
C GLY A 61 16.46 -10.64 -23.88
N LYS A 62 17.11 -10.90 -22.73
CA LYS A 62 18.31 -11.74 -22.65
C LYS A 62 18.04 -13.22 -22.99
N ARG A 63 16.79 -13.66 -22.89
CA ARG A 63 16.36 -15.07 -23.08
C ARG A 63 15.30 -15.23 -24.15
N VAL A 64 14.43 -14.24 -24.30
CA VAL A 64 13.29 -14.28 -25.22
C VAL A 64 13.50 -13.22 -26.30
N LYS A 65 13.43 -13.59 -27.55
CA LYS A 65 13.46 -12.63 -28.67
C LYS A 65 12.15 -11.84 -28.65
N LEU A 66 12.20 -10.61 -28.10
CA LEU A 66 11.07 -9.72 -28.02
C LEU A 66 10.96 -8.83 -29.27
N VAL A 67 9.74 -8.64 -29.76
CA VAL A 67 9.41 -7.73 -30.86
C VAL A 67 8.40 -6.72 -30.36
N ARG A 68 8.64 -5.44 -30.62
CA ARG A 68 7.73 -4.36 -30.20
C ARG A 68 6.43 -4.40 -31.01
N LYS A 69 5.29 -4.40 -30.33
CA LYS A 69 3.96 -4.36 -30.94
C LYS A 69 3.07 -3.37 -30.17
N ALA A 70 2.87 -2.19 -30.76
CA ALA A 70 2.23 -1.05 -30.08
C ALA A 70 2.96 -0.67 -28.77
N ASN A 71 2.27 -0.70 -27.64
CA ASN A 71 2.82 -0.34 -26.31
C ASN A 71 3.38 -1.54 -25.52
N ARG A 72 3.52 -2.72 -26.14
CA ARG A 72 3.95 -3.95 -25.47
C ARG A 72 5.06 -4.63 -26.26
N MET A 73 5.86 -5.44 -25.58
CA MET A 73 6.83 -6.32 -26.22
C MET A 73 6.25 -7.73 -26.28
N ASN A 74 6.39 -8.40 -27.44
CA ASN A 74 5.88 -9.75 -27.69
C ASN A 74 7.02 -10.71 -27.97
N GLY A 75 6.90 -11.95 -27.53
CA GLY A 75 7.81 -13.03 -27.86
C GLY A 75 7.18 -14.41 -27.72
N LEU A 76 7.96 -15.45 -28.01
CA LEU A 76 7.59 -16.82 -27.68
C LEU A 76 7.76 -17.03 -26.17
N CYS A 77 6.84 -17.74 -25.56
CA CYS A 77 6.88 -17.99 -24.12
C CYS A 77 8.09 -18.87 -23.74
N PRO A 78 8.86 -18.49 -22.70
CA PRO A 78 9.94 -19.33 -22.21
C PRO A 78 9.47 -20.50 -21.33
N PHE A 79 8.21 -20.49 -20.90
CA PHE A 79 7.66 -21.45 -19.93
C PHE A 79 6.87 -22.59 -20.58
N HIS A 80 6.48 -22.46 -21.85
CA HIS A 80 5.84 -23.53 -22.60
C HIS A 80 6.25 -23.48 -24.10
N ASN A 81 6.11 -24.57 -24.77
CA ASN A 81 6.49 -24.66 -26.19
C ASN A 81 5.35 -24.16 -27.08
N GLU A 82 5.61 -23.14 -27.91
CA GLU A 82 4.63 -22.54 -28.81
C GLU A 82 5.27 -22.10 -30.14
N LYS A 83 4.45 -22.02 -31.18
CA LYS A 83 4.89 -21.51 -32.51
C LYS A 83 4.44 -20.08 -32.77
N THR A 84 3.43 -19.63 -32.09
CA THR A 84 2.85 -18.30 -32.25
C THR A 84 3.09 -17.49 -30.97
N PRO A 85 3.65 -16.27 -31.05
CA PRO A 85 3.96 -15.47 -29.88
C PRO A 85 2.72 -15.15 -29.05
N SER A 86 2.65 -15.65 -27.83
CA SER A 86 1.58 -15.37 -26.83
C SER A 86 2.10 -14.74 -25.54
N PHE A 87 3.42 -14.54 -25.45
CA PHE A 87 4.06 -13.94 -24.29
C PHE A 87 4.23 -12.43 -24.48
N TYR A 88 3.77 -11.66 -23.50
CA TYR A 88 3.76 -10.20 -23.52
C TYR A 88 4.50 -9.65 -22.31
N VAL A 89 5.27 -8.59 -22.54
CA VAL A 89 5.95 -7.82 -21.48
C VAL A 89 5.49 -6.38 -21.59
N ASN A 90 5.13 -5.81 -20.44
CA ASN A 90 4.73 -4.41 -20.29
C ASN A 90 5.67 -3.72 -19.29
N ASP A 91 6.59 -2.90 -19.79
CA ASP A 91 7.57 -2.20 -18.95
C ASP A 91 6.93 -1.14 -18.07
N SER A 92 5.85 -0.49 -18.53
CA SER A 92 5.18 0.54 -17.74
C SER A 92 4.46 -0.03 -16.50
N GLU A 93 4.06 -1.30 -16.58
CA GLU A 93 3.45 -2.03 -15.47
C GLU A 93 4.46 -2.91 -14.72
N GLY A 94 5.66 -3.11 -15.27
CA GLY A 94 6.68 -4.03 -14.73
C GLY A 94 6.23 -5.48 -14.68
N PHE A 95 5.43 -5.90 -15.67
CA PHE A 95 4.68 -7.16 -15.61
C PHE A 95 4.73 -7.90 -16.96
N TYR A 96 4.84 -9.25 -16.92
CA TYR A 96 4.66 -10.12 -18.07
C TYR A 96 3.43 -11.01 -17.92
N HIS A 97 2.87 -11.41 -19.05
CA HIS A 97 1.77 -12.36 -19.10
C HIS A 97 1.84 -13.19 -20.37
N CYS A 98 1.60 -14.48 -20.25
CA CYS A 98 1.46 -15.41 -21.36
C CYS A 98 0.00 -15.83 -21.55
N PHE A 99 -0.59 -15.53 -22.69
CA PHE A 99 -1.97 -15.95 -23.00
C PHE A 99 -2.07 -17.43 -23.40
N GLY A 100 -0.95 -18.15 -23.56
CA GLY A 100 -0.93 -19.57 -23.88
C GLY A 100 -0.98 -20.46 -22.63
N CYS A 101 -0.16 -20.17 -21.62
CA CYS A 101 -0.06 -20.97 -20.39
C CYS A 101 -0.44 -20.23 -19.12
N ASN A 102 -0.89 -18.97 -19.22
CA ASN A 102 -1.26 -18.09 -18.10
C ASN A 102 -0.11 -17.78 -17.11
N ALA A 103 1.15 -18.11 -17.46
CA ALA A 103 2.29 -17.67 -16.67
C ALA A 103 2.33 -16.14 -16.63
N SER A 104 2.50 -15.56 -15.44
CA SER A 104 2.45 -14.11 -15.25
C SER A 104 3.23 -13.70 -14.00
N GLY A 105 3.84 -12.52 -14.03
CA GLY A 105 4.58 -12.02 -12.88
C GLY A 105 5.46 -10.81 -13.20
N ASP A 106 6.26 -10.43 -12.22
CA ASP A 106 7.27 -9.37 -12.27
C ASP A 106 8.68 -9.91 -12.60
N ALA A 107 9.70 -9.07 -12.49
CA ALA A 107 11.08 -9.48 -12.74
C ALA A 107 11.57 -10.57 -11.78
N ILE A 108 11.12 -10.57 -10.52
CA ILE A 108 11.50 -11.59 -9.54
C ILE A 108 10.89 -12.93 -9.93
N SER A 109 9.59 -12.93 -10.22
CA SER A 109 8.85 -14.13 -10.67
C SER A 109 9.46 -14.69 -11.94
N PHE A 110 9.82 -13.82 -12.89
CA PHE A 110 10.47 -14.25 -14.15
C PHE A 110 11.79 -15.02 -13.90
N LEU A 111 12.67 -14.50 -13.05
CA LEU A 111 13.93 -15.18 -12.74
C LEU A 111 13.71 -16.50 -12.00
N ARG A 112 12.78 -16.52 -11.06
CA ARG A 112 12.44 -17.73 -10.32
C ARG A 112 11.92 -18.83 -11.23
N GLU A 113 11.02 -18.51 -12.13
CA GLU A 113 10.40 -19.48 -13.03
C GLU A 113 11.34 -19.88 -14.18
N SER A 114 12.11 -18.94 -14.75
CA SER A 114 12.98 -19.21 -15.90
C SER A 114 14.34 -19.78 -15.53
N GLU A 115 14.85 -19.51 -14.32
CA GLU A 115 16.17 -19.94 -13.85
C GLU A 115 16.11 -20.91 -12.67
N GLY A 116 14.91 -21.15 -12.09
CA GLY A 116 14.76 -22.01 -10.93
C GLY A 116 15.37 -21.41 -9.66
N LEU A 117 15.54 -20.08 -9.60
CA LEU A 117 16.20 -19.42 -8.49
C LEU A 117 15.27 -19.32 -7.27
N GLU A 118 15.86 -19.45 -6.10
CA GLU A 118 15.16 -19.08 -4.86
C GLU A 118 14.96 -17.56 -4.77
N PHE A 119 13.94 -17.14 -4.03
CA PHE A 119 13.54 -15.71 -3.94
C PHE A 119 14.73 -14.78 -3.63
N ILE A 120 15.55 -15.12 -2.63
CA ILE A 120 16.70 -14.31 -2.21
C ILE A 120 17.78 -14.24 -3.30
N GLU A 121 17.97 -15.30 -4.05
CA GLU A 121 18.94 -15.35 -5.15
C GLU A 121 18.49 -14.50 -6.33
N ALA A 122 17.20 -14.56 -6.67
CA ALA A 122 16.61 -13.70 -7.69
C ALA A 122 16.72 -12.22 -7.30
N VAL A 123 16.44 -11.87 -6.04
CA VAL A 123 16.60 -10.50 -5.52
C VAL A 123 18.06 -10.05 -5.56
N LYS A 124 19.02 -10.89 -5.18
CA LYS A 124 20.46 -10.56 -5.28
C LYS A 124 20.88 -10.26 -6.70
N GLN A 125 20.44 -11.07 -7.65
CA GLN A 125 20.75 -10.89 -9.07
C GLN A 125 20.16 -9.58 -9.60
N LEU A 126 18.89 -9.30 -9.28
CA LEU A 126 18.22 -8.06 -9.68
C LEU A 126 18.83 -6.83 -9.01
N ALA A 127 19.18 -6.90 -7.72
CA ALA A 127 19.86 -5.82 -7.02
C ALA A 127 21.21 -5.47 -7.69
N SER A 128 21.98 -6.49 -8.07
CA SER A 128 23.22 -6.29 -8.83
C SER A 128 22.97 -5.62 -10.19
N LEU A 129 21.93 -6.03 -10.92
CA LEU A 129 21.53 -5.41 -12.18
C LEU A 129 21.05 -3.97 -12.00
N ALA A 130 20.36 -3.67 -10.91
CA ALA A 130 19.89 -2.34 -10.55
C ALA A 130 21.00 -1.42 -9.98
N GLY A 131 22.24 -1.93 -9.81
CA GLY A 131 23.34 -1.21 -9.18
C GLY A 131 23.11 -0.93 -7.69
N MET A 132 22.32 -1.79 -7.02
CA MET A 132 21.99 -1.67 -5.60
C MET A 132 22.75 -2.71 -4.78
N ALA A 133 23.32 -2.27 -3.64
CA ALA A 133 23.88 -3.20 -2.67
C ALA A 133 22.74 -3.93 -1.94
N MET A 134 22.89 -5.24 -1.73
CA MET A 134 21.96 -5.97 -0.86
C MET A 134 21.98 -5.40 0.55
N PRO A 135 20.82 -5.27 1.20
CA PRO A 135 20.78 -4.89 2.60
C PRO A 135 21.68 -5.83 3.42
N GLN A 136 22.61 -5.25 4.20
CA GLN A 136 23.44 -6.05 5.08
C GLN A 136 22.55 -6.65 6.17
N ASN A 137 22.84 -7.89 6.54
CA ASN A 137 22.15 -8.57 7.64
C ASN A 137 22.49 -7.89 8.97
N GLU A 138 21.82 -6.80 9.28
CA GLU A 138 21.66 -6.44 10.68
C GLU A 138 20.75 -7.49 11.32
N PRO A 139 21.05 -7.96 12.54
CA PRO A 139 20.14 -8.84 13.25
C PRO A 139 18.77 -8.18 13.27
N ILE A 140 17.74 -8.86 12.73
CA ILE A 140 16.36 -8.34 12.81
C ILE A 140 16.09 -8.16 14.30
N ASP A 141 16.04 -6.91 14.74
CA ASP A 141 15.58 -6.60 16.08
C ASP A 141 14.10 -6.99 16.16
N LYS A 142 13.87 -8.21 16.65
CA LYS A 142 12.52 -8.78 16.81
C LYS A 142 11.63 -7.87 17.64
N GLU A 143 12.22 -7.15 18.58
CA GLU A 143 11.50 -6.19 19.41
C GLU A 143 11.14 -4.91 18.61
N ALA A 144 12.02 -4.43 17.73
CA ALA A 144 11.70 -3.32 16.83
C ALA A 144 10.62 -3.71 15.81
N ALA A 145 10.70 -4.91 15.22
CA ALA A 145 9.68 -5.44 14.32
C ALA A 145 8.32 -5.57 15.04
N LYS A 146 8.30 -6.13 16.26
CA LYS A 146 7.09 -6.23 17.07
C LYS A 146 6.53 -4.86 17.43
N ARG A 147 7.38 -3.91 17.82
CA ARG A 147 6.98 -2.52 18.08
C ARG A 147 6.37 -1.84 16.86
N ARG A 148 6.93 -2.08 15.66
CA ARG A 148 6.39 -1.55 14.41
C ARG A 148 5.00 -2.13 14.11
N LEU A 149 4.80 -3.44 14.24
CA LEU A 149 3.50 -4.09 14.04
C LEU A 149 2.46 -3.54 15.03
N THR A 150 2.81 -3.41 16.30
CA THR A 150 1.92 -2.83 17.32
C THR A 150 1.57 -1.37 17.01
N ALA A 151 2.51 -0.58 16.45
CA ALA A 151 2.25 0.80 16.04
C ALA A 151 1.27 0.88 14.87
N LEU A 152 1.43 0.03 13.86
CA LEU A 152 0.51 -0.04 12.71
C LEU A 152 -0.89 -0.49 13.14
N GLU A 153 -0.98 -1.47 14.04
CA GLU A 153 -2.23 -1.95 14.60
C GLU A 153 -2.97 -0.83 15.38
N LEU A 154 -2.25 -0.06 16.20
CA LEU A 154 -2.81 1.07 16.92
C LEU A 154 -3.39 2.13 15.96
N LEU A 155 -2.63 2.50 14.92
CA LEU A 155 -3.07 3.49 13.92
C LEU A 155 -4.27 2.99 13.12
N GLU A 156 -4.33 1.70 12.81
CA GLU A 156 -5.47 1.05 12.16
C GLU A 156 -6.73 1.09 13.03
N VAL A 157 -6.58 0.82 14.32
CA VAL A 157 -7.67 0.94 15.30
C VAL A 157 -8.16 2.39 15.40
N ALA A 158 -7.23 3.37 15.41
CA ALA A 158 -7.58 4.78 15.42
C ALA A 158 -8.32 5.20 14.13
N ALA A 159 -7.85 4.77 12.96
CA ALA A 159 -8.53 5.04 11.69
C ALA A 159 -9.96 4.47 11.68
N SER A 160 -10.11 3.22 12.07
CA SER A 160 -11.41 2.56 12.19
C SER A 160 -12.33 3.23 13.21
N PHE A 161 -11.77 3.76 14.31
CA PHE A 161 -12.53 4.56 15.27
C PHE A 161 -13.06 5.83 14.60
N TYR A 162 -12.21 6.62 13.95
CA TYR A 162 -12.63 7.87 13.30
C TYR A 162 -13.65 7.64 12.16
N GLN A 163 -13.49 6.58 11.37
CA GLN A 163 -14.48 6.23 10.35
C GLN A 163 -15.87 6.00 10.94
N ARG A 164 -15.97 5.21 12.02
CA ARG A 164 -17.24 4.97 12.72
C ARG A 164 -17.85 6.22 13.33
N GLN A 165 -17.00 7.16 13.81
CA GLN A 165 -17.50 8.41 14.40
C GLN A 165 -18.13 9.36 13.39
N LEU A 166 -17.79 9.25 12.11
CA LEU A 166 -18.41 10.06 11.06
C LEU A 166 -19.91 9.73 10.90
N ASP A 167 -20.29 8.49 11.13
CA ASP A 167 -21.68 8.01 11.01
C ASP A 167 -22.48 8.17 12.34
N GLN A 168 -21.84 8.66 13.40
CA GLN A 168 -22.51 8.91 14.68
C GLN A 168 -23.15 10.31 14.71
N PRO A 169 -24.10 10.56 15.63
CA PRO A 169 -24.75 11.87 15.78
C PRO A 169 -23.75 13.04 15.90
N ASP A 170 -22.65 12.86 16.62
CA ASP A 170 -21.61 13.86 16.79
C ASP A 170 -20.83 14.15 15.50
N GLY A 171 -20.81 13.21 14.58
CA GLY A 171 -20.19 13.32 13.25
C GLY A 171 -21.06 14.00 12.19
N LYS A 172 -22.36 14.20 12.44
CA LYS A 172 -23.33 14.70 11.46
C LYS A 172 -22.87 15.97 10.75
N PHE A 173 -22.38 16.95 11.48
CA PHE A 173 -21.90 18.20 10.90
C PHE A 173 -20.69 18.00 9.97
N ALA A 174 -19.78 17.10 10.33
CA ALA A 174 -18.65 16.72 9.48
C ALA A 174 -19.11 15.97 8.22
N PHE A 175 -20.09 15.09 8.36
CA PHE A 175 -20.69 14.37 7.26
C PHE A 175 -21.34 15.33 6.24
N GLU A 176 -22.22 16.22 6.70
CA GLU A 176 -22.88 17.24 5.86
C GLU A 176 -21.85 18.16 5.17
N TYR A 177 -20.80 18.55 5.89
CA TYR A 177 -19.69 19.32 5.34
C TYR A 177 -19.01 18.58 4.16
N LEU A 178 -18.70 17.29 4.33
CA LEU A 178 -18.05 16.49 3.28
C LEU A 178 -18.96 16.30 2.08
N GLU A 179 -20.26 16.07 2.28
CA GLU A 179 -21.25 16.03 1.17
C GLU A 179 -21.32 17.35 0.43
N GLY A 180 -21.40 18.47 1.14
CA GLY A 180 -21.40 19.81 0.55
C GLY A 180 -20.12 20.14 -0.23
N ARG A 181 -19.02 19.41 0.04
CA ARG A 181 -17.75 19.47 -0.72
C ARG A 181 -17.69 18.51 -1.89
N GLY A 182 -18.73 17.73 -2.13
CA GLY A 182 -18.81 16.78 -3.25
C GLY A 182 -18.09 15.44 -3.00
N LEU A 183 -17.75 15.11 -1.74
CA LEU A 183 -17.16 13.81 -1.42
C LEU A 183 -18.27 12.76 -1.27
N SER A 184 -18.41 11.90 -2.28
CA SER A 184 -19.40 10.82 -2.27
C SER A 184 -19.14 9.80 -1.16
N ALA A 185 -20.10 8.91 -0.89
CA ALA A 185 -19.94 7.83 0.09
C ALA A 185 -18.78 6.89 -0.29
N GLU A 186 -18.66 6.57 -1.60
CA GLU A 186 -17.59 5.73 -2.13
C GLU A 186 -16.22 6.37 -1.91
N MET A 187 -16.08 7.67 -2.18
CA MET A 187 -14.84 8.40 -1.92
C MET A 187 -14.49 8.42 -0.43
N ARG A 188 -15.48 8.68 0.44
CA ARG A 188 -15.24 8.67 1.89
C ARG A 188 -14.76 7.30 2.37
N GLN A 189 -15.33 6.23 1.82
CA GLN A 189 -14.92 4.86 2.13
C GLN A 189 -13.54 4.53 1.54
N GLU A 190 -13.30 4.83 0.25
CA GLU A 190 -12.02 4.56 -0.43
C GLU A 190 -10.84 5.25 0.27
N PHE A 191 -11.02 6.52 0.66
CA PHE A 191 -9.99 7.30 1.37
C PHE A 191 -10.10 7.19 2.89
N ARG A 192 -10.99 6.35 3.40
CA ARG A 192 -11.15 6.04 4.83
C ARG A 192 -11.36 7.30 5.69
N ILE A 193 -12.02 8.32 5.10
CA ILE A 193 -12.27 9.61 5.77
C ILE A 193 -13.14 9.39 6.99
N GLY A 194 -12.78 10.03 8.11
CA GLY A 194 -13.47 9.90 9.37
C GLY A 194 -13.66 11.23 10.09
N TYR A 195 -14.14 11.15 11.31
CA TYR A 195 -14.32 12.30 12.20
C TYR A 195 -13.71 12.01 13.58
N ALA A 196 -12.92 12.94 14.09
CA ALA A 196 -12.43 12.92 15.45
C ALA A 196 -13.40 13.72 16.34
N PRO A 197 -14.18 13.08 17.23
CA PRO A 197 -15.01 13.77 18.19
C PRO A 197 -14.16 14.52 19.24
N LYS A 198 -14.80 15.18 20.18
CA LYS A 198 -14.10 15.92 21.24
C LYS A 198 -13.22 15.01 22.12
N SER A 199 -13.63 13.75 22.30
CA SER A 199 -12.92 12.73 23.09
C SER A 199 -13.43 11.32 22.73
N GLY A 200 -12.73 10.28 23.21
CA GLY A 200 -13.17 8.89 23.10
C GLY A 200 -12.12 7.94 22.49
N LEU A 201 -11.18 8.46 21.69
CA LEU A 201 -10.13 7.62 21.13
C LEU A 201 -9.22 7.04 22.21
N TYR A 202 -8.76 7.90 23.14
CA TYR A 202 -7.88 7.45 24.24
C TYR A 202 -8.51 6.30 25.03
N ALA A 203 -9.78 6.43 25.43
CA ALA A 203 -10.49 5.39 26.16
C ALA A 203 -10.60 4.09 25.32
N SER A 204 -10.88 4.20 24.01
CA SER A 204 -10.95 3.04 23.10
C SER A 204 -9.62 2.32 22.96
N LEU A 205 -8.50 3.06 22.88
CA LEU A 205 -7.16 2.49 22.79
C LEU A 205 -6.70 1.88 24.12
N GLN A 206 -7.07 2.51 25.24
CA GLN A 206 -6.78 2.01 26.59
C GLN A 206 -7.50 0.67 26.86
N GLN A 207 -8.74 0.53 26.45
CA GLN A 207 -9.48 -0.75 26.54
C GLN A 207 -8.82 -1.89 25.76
N ARG A 208 -8.00 -1.57 24.76
CA ARG A 208 -7.22 -2.54 23.96
C ARG A 208 -5.78 -2.71 24.47
N GLU A 209 -5.48 -2.17 25.65
CA GLU A 209 -4.19 -2.29 26.35
C GLU A 209 -2.99 -1.72 25.58
N PHE A 210 -3.20 -0.80 24.64
CA PHE A 210 -2.08 -0.11 24.00
C PHE A 210 -1.33 0.76 25.01
N PRO A 211 0.03 0.76 24.99
CA PRO A 211 0.83 1.59 25.88
C PRO A 211 0.63 3.09 25.61
N PHE A 212 0.48 3.89 26.68
CA PHE A 212 0.32 5.33 26.57
C PHE A 212 1.47 6.01 25.80
N ASP A 213 2.71 5.61 26.08
CA ASP A 213 3.90 6.16 25.42
C ASP A 213 3.88 5.90 23.90
N LEU A 214 3.32 4.77 23.45
CA LEU A 214 3.15 4.48 22.03
C LEU A 214 2.10 5.41 21.42
N MET A 215 0.95 5.58 22.06
CA MET A 215 -0.11 6.50 21.62
C MET A 215 0.42 7.94 21.46
N GLN A 216 1.24 8.38 22.42
CA GLN A 216 1.84 9.72 22.40
C GLN A 216 2.88 9.87 21.29
N ARG A 217 3.78 8.90 21.11
CA ARG A 217 4.78 8.91 20.02
C ARG A 217 4.15 8.87 18.64
N LEU A 218 3.01 8.22 18.48
CA LEU A 218 2.26 8.18 17.22
C LEU A 218 1.38 9.42 17.01
N GLY A 219 1.33 10.34 18.00
CA GLY A 219 0.64 11.60 17.90
C GLY A 219 -0.88 11.47 17.83
N VAL A 220 -1.47 10.42 18.43
CA VAL A 220 -2.93 10.24 18.52
C VAL A 220 -3.48 10.66 19.88
N VAL A 221 -2.63 10.68 20.92
CA VAL A 221 -2.95 11.11 22.28
C VAL A 221 -1.87 12.07 22.76
N GLY A 222 -2.24 13.08 23.49
CA GLY A 222 -1.36 14.02 24.17
C GLY A 222 -1.47 13.94 25.69
N ARG A 223 -0.55 14.62 26.37
CA ARG A 223 -0.58 14.84 27.82
C ARG A 223 -0.68 16.34 28.10
N SER A 224 -1.57 16.74 28.98
CA SER A 224 -1.76 18.13 29.39
C SER A 224 -0.61 18.57 30.32
N ASP A 225 0.01 19.73 29.99
CA ASP A 225 1.07 20.30 30.82
C ASP A 225 0.52 20.88 32.16
N ARG A 226 -0.80 21.06 32.25
CA ARG A 226 -1.43 21.66 33.43
C ARG A 226 -1.64 20.68 34.57
N ASP A 227 -2.12 19.47 34.24
CA ASP A 227 -2.56 18.47 35.19
C ASP A 227 -2.08 17.04 34.88
N GLY A 228 -1.30 16.90 33.83
CA GLY A 228 -0.79 15.59 33.39
C GLY A 228 -1.85 14.66 32.80
N SER A 229 -3.10 15.11 32.60
CA SER A 229 -4.17 14.28 32.05
C SER A 229 -3.94 13.94 30.59
N ALA A 230 -4.36 12.74 30.20
CA ALA A 230 -4.33 12.32 28.79
C ALA A 230 -5.51 12.94 28.02
N TYR A 231 -5.26 13.33 26.77
CA TYR A 231 -6.30 13.85 25.89
C TYR A 231 -6.10 13.36 24.45
N ASP A 232 -7.19 13.28 23.69
CA ASP A 232 -7.14 12.95 22.27
C ASP A 232 -6.49 14.12 21.50
N TYR A 233 -5.43 13.82 20.73
CA TYR A 233 -4.68 14.86 20.02
C TYR A 233 -5.54 15.55 18.95
N PHE A 234 -6.30 14.77 18.19
CA PHE A 234 -7.26 15.27 17.21
C PHE A 234 -8.64 15.40 17.86
N ARG A 235 -9.24 16.59 17.77
CA ARG A 235 -10.54 16.89 18.37
C ARG A 235 -11.36 17.80 17.45
N ASN A 236 -12.65 17.46 17.23
CA ASN A 236 -13.57 18.20 16.37
C ASN A 236 -12.98 18.45 14.97
N ARG A 237 -12.50 17.38 14.32
CA ARG A 237 -11.82 17.47 13.03
C ARG A 237 -12.26 16.36 12.10
N VAL A 238 -12.38 16.70 10.81
CA VAL A 238 -12.39 15.68 9.74
C VAL A 238 -11.01 15.06 9.66
N MET A 239 -10.95 13.73 9.58
CA MET A 239 -9.74 12.94 9.60
C MET A 239 -9.45 12.32 8.24
N PHE A 240 -8.20 12.43 7.82
CA PHE A 240 -7.67 11.88 6.58
C PHE A 240 -6.51 10.94 6.93
N PRO A 241 -6.72 9.61 6.93
CA PRO A 241 -5.63 8.67 7.15
C PRO A 241 -4.57 8.80 6.06
N ILE A 242 -3.31 8.85 6.47
CA ILE A 242 -2.15 8.84 5.56
C ILE A 242 -1.63 7.41 5.53
N GLU A 243 -1.58 6.83 4.34
CA GLU A 243 -1.18 5.44 4.12
C GLU A 243 0.22 5.36 3.51
N ASN A 244 0.95 4.29 3.84
CA ASN A 244 2.17 3.93 3.15
C ASN A 244 1.86 3.26 1.79
N ARG A 245 2.90 2.82 1.06
CA ARG A 245 2.75 2.15 -0.24
C ARG A 245 2.00 0.82 -0.17
N GLN A 246 1.93 0.20 1.01
CA GLN A 246 1.23 -1.05 1.29
C GLN A 246 -0.24 -0.84 1.71
N GLY A 247 -0.72 0.41 1.78
CA GLY A 247 -2.07 0.75 2.23
C GLY A 247 -2.26 0.71 3.75
N GLN A 248 -1.17 0.64 4.53
CA GLN A 248 -1.24 0.66 5.99
C GLN A 248 -1.25 2.11 6.49
N VAL A 249 -2.10 2.42 7.45
CA VAL A 249 -2.17 3.74 8.06
C VAL A 249 -0.91 4.01 8.89
N ILE A 250 -0.22 5.10 8.57
CA ILE A 250 1.04 5.50 9.22
C ILE A 250 0.94 6.84 9.95
N ALA A 251 -0.06 7.67 9.63
CA ALA A 251 -0.30 8.97 10.21
C ALA A 251 -1.70 9.49 9.88
N PHE A 252 -2.02 10.68 10.33
CA PHE A 252 -3.28 11.37 10.03
C PHE A 252 -3.03 12.83 9.65
N GLY A 253 -3.75 13.30 8.62
CA GLY A 253 -4.06 14.69 8.41
C GLY A 253 -5.44 15.00 8.98
N ALA A 254 -5.65 16.21 9.46
CA ALA A 254 -6.91 16.61 10.03
C ALA A 254 -7.27 18.06 9.70
N ARG A 255 -8.56 18.29 9.40
CA ARG A 255 -9.11 19.64 9.17
C ARG A 255 -10.10 19.99 10.27
N ALA A 256 -9.91 21.17 10.89
CA ALA A 256 -10.80 21.67 11.90
C ALA A 256 -12.20 21.89 11.36
N MET A 257 -13.20 21.57 12.20
CA MET A 257 -14.58 21.95 12.00
C MET A 257 -14.85 23.25 12.77
N GLY A 258 -15.41 24.27 12.07
CA GLY A 258 -15.58 25.61 12.63
C GLY A 258 -14.26 26.40 12.71
N ASP A 259 -14.14 27.25 13.76
CA ASP A 259 -13.05 28.25 13.90
C ASP A 259 -11.83 27.74 14.69
N ALA A 260 -11.77 26.45 14.99
CA ALA A 260 -10.66 25.88 15.76
C ALA A 260 -9.33 26.02 15.01
N GLN A 261 -8.30 26.47 15.75
CA GLN A 261 -6.94 26.62 15.23
C GLN A 261 -6.01 25.51 15.73
N PRO A 262 -5.03 25.10 14.94
CA PRO A 262 -4.82 25.41 13.53
C PRO A 262 -5.90 24.78 12.64
N LYS A 263 -6.24 25.41 11.51
CA LYS A 263 -7.24 24.89 10.57
C LYS A 263 -6.89 23.49 10.07
N TYR A 264 -5.61 23.27 9.76
CA TYR A 264 -5.06 21.96 9.39
C TYR A 264 -4.05 21.51 10.43
N LEU A 265 -4.14 20.25 10.82
CA LEU A 265 -3.28 19.61 11.81
C LEU A 265 -2.88 18.23 11.31
N ASN A 266 -1.59 17.95 11.30
CA ASN A 266 -1.07 16.63 10.92
C ASN A 266 -0.48 15.93 12.14
N SER A 267 -0.37 14.61 12.07
CA SER A 267 0.47 13.86 13.00
C SER A 267 1.87 14.49 13.06
N PRO A 268 2.49 14.54 14.25
CA PRO A 268 3.90 14.91 14.35
C PRO A 268 4.79 13.90 13.63
N ASP A 269 6.03 14.30 13.30
CA ASP A 269 7.03 13.35 12.83
C ASP A 269 7.30 12.32 13.93
N GLY A 270 7.43 11.07 13.53
CA GLY A 270 7.53 9.97 14.48
C GLY A 270 8.03 8.67 13.82
N PRO A 271 7.99 7.56 14.58
CA PRO A 271 8.57 6.28 14.12
C PRO A 271 7.96 5.73 12.82
N SER A 272 6.72 6.11 12.52
CA SER A 272 5.96 5.58 11.37
C SER A 272 5.85 6.59 10.23
N PHE A 273 6.12 7.87 10.47
CA PHE A 273 5.82 8.94 9.55
C PHE A 273 6.82 10.10 9.66
N THR A 274 7.31 10.57 8.50
CA THR A 274 8.09 11.81 8.37
C THR A 274 7.42 12.67 7.30
N LYS A 275 7.12 13.92 7.64
CA LYS A 275 6.51 14.87 6.71
C LYS A 275 7.37 15.03 5.46
N GLY A 276 6.73 15.09 4.29
CA GLY A 276 7.42 15.23 3.00
C GLY A 276 7.93 13.93 2.40
N SER A 277 7.90 12.79 3.12
CA SER A 277 8.32 11.49 2.59
C SER A 277 7.18 10.67 1.97
N VAL A 278 5.94 11.11 2.13
CA VAL A 278 4.75 10.35 1.71
C VAL A 278 3.82 11.25 0.89
N VAL A 279 3.34 10.73 -0.23
CA VAL A 279 2.30 11.37 -1.04
C VAL A 279 0.93 10.82 -0.63
N TYR A 280 0.01 11.71 -0.23
CA TYR A 280 -1.35 11.32 0.13
C TYR A 280 -2.10 10.71 -1.05
N GLY A 281 -2.85 9.63 -0.80
CA GLY A 281 -3.64 8.94 -1.83
C GLY A 281 -2.82 8.10 -2.82
N TRP A 282 -1.55 7.82 -2.50
CA TRP A 282 -0.69 7.01 -3.38
C TRP A 282 -1.21 5.58 -3.57
N SER A 283 -1.72 4.93 -2.53
CA SER A 283 -2.28 3.58 -2.60
C SER A 283 -3.44 3.51 -3.59
N GLN A 284 -4.34 4.49 -3.56
CA GLN A 284 -5.49 4.61 -4.47
C GLN A 284 -5.06 5.00 -5.90
N ALA A 285 -4.11 5.94 -6.01
CA ALA A 285 -3.59 6.39 -7.30
C ALA A 285 -2.87 5.27 -8.05
N ARG A 286 -2.04 4.48 -7.36
CA ARG A 286 -1.28 3.35 -7.93
C ARG A 286 -2.16 2.36 -8.68
N ALA A 287 -3.31 2.00 -8.11
CA ALA A 287 -4.26 1.08 -8.74
C ALA A 287 -4.85 1.64 -10.04
N ARG A 288 -5.08 2.96 -10.10
CA ARG A 288 -5.61 3.64 -11.28
C ARG A 288 -4.55 3.87 -12.36
N VAL A 289 -3.33 4.23 -11.96
CA VAL A 289 -2.19 4.35 -12.88
C VAL A 289 -1.88 3.03 -13.58
N ARG A 290 -1.95 1.91 -12.87
CA ARG A 290 -1.82 0.56 -13.46
C ARG A 290 -2.87 0.26 -14.54
N LYS A 291 -4.04 0.91 -14.49
CA LYS A 291 -5.08 0.82 -15.51
C LYS A 291 -4.89 1.84 -16.65
N GLY A 292 -3.75 2.53 -16.71
CA GLY A 292 -3.41 3.49 -17.76
C GLY A 292 -3.97 4.89 -17.55
N LEU A 293 -4.50 5.21 -16.36
CA LEU A 293 -4.94 6.57 -16.06
C LEU A 293 -3.75 7.48 -15.70
N PRO A 294 -3.77 8.75 -16.09
CA PRO A 294 -2.69 9.68 -15.78
C PRO A 294 -2.61 9.95 -14.26
N LEU A 295 -1.39 10.03 -13.73
CA LEU A 295 -1.14 10.50 -12.38
C LEU A 295 -1.04 12.03 -12.39
N VAL A 296 -1.87 12.67 -11.58
CA VAL A 296 -1.81 14.12 -11.34
C VAL A 296 -1.41 14.35 -9.89
N ILE A 297 -0.31 15.05 -9.68
CA ILE A 297 0.16 15.46 -8.34
C ILE A 297 -0.18 16.94 -8.20
N VAL A 298 -0.87 17.30 -7.12
CA VAL A 298 -1.21 18.68 -6.79
C VAL A 298 -0.60 19.03 -5.44
N GLU A 299 -0.09 20.24 -5.34
CA GLU A 299 0.31 20.85 -4.08
C GLU A 299 -0.85 21.70 -3.57
N GLY A 300 -1.29 21.47 -2.32
CA GLY A 300 -2.43 22.12 -1.70
C GLY A 300 -2.09 22.88 -0.44
#